data_7e9a2c10557e7f0e272c03009bcc819c
#
_entry.id   7e9a2c10557e7f0e272c03009bcc819c
#
_cell.length_a   1.000
_cell.length_b   1.000
_cell.length_c   1.000
_cell.angle_alpha   90.00
_cell.angle_beta   90.00
_cell.angle_gamma   90.00
#
_symmetry.space_group_name_H-M   'P 1'
#
loop_
_entity.id
_entity.type
_entity.pdbx_description
1 polymer ?
#
loop_
_entity_poly.entity_id
_entity_poly.type
_entity_poly.pdbx_seq_one_letter_code
_entity_poly.pdbx_strand_id
1 'polypeptide(L)'
;MYSLQEWIRHGDELRRPFHVLPNITSSRHIAIVGGGLSGLTIAYLIAKKRSDITITLIEENKSLGGVISTWKDGEWCCDLAVNATRPHPAVWRLVDDIGLAKKFLPSKPAANRRWIYDGVKLQSLNFLTALKIGPLNLYNSMKKAREGGCSIEEMIPDNKIADALTLGIV
;
A
#
# COMPACT_ATOMS: atom_id res chain seq x y z
N MET A 1 -19.27 3.37 6.23
CA MET A 1 -18.14 2.58 5.72
C MET A 1 -18.71 1.74 4.58
N TYR A 2 -18.14 1.81 3.39
CA TYR A 2 -18.65 1.05 2.25
C TYR A 2 -18.46 -0.46 2.46
N SER A 3 -19.42 -1.24 2.03
CA SER A 3 -19.30 -2.70 1.98
C SER A 3 -18.30 -3.11 0.89
N LEU A 4 -17.82 -4.35 0.94
CA LEU A 4 -16.94 -4.90 -0.11
C LEU A 4 -17.58 -4.77 -1.50
N GLN A 5 -18.88 -5.05 -1.62
CA GLN A 5 -19.60 -4.97 -2.89
C GLN A 5 -19.71 -3.53 -3.42
N GLU A 6 -19.91 -2.56 -2.55
CA GLU A 6 -19.90 -1.15 -2.94
C GLU A 6 -18.51 -0.71 -3.40
N TRP A 7 -17.44 -1.17 -2.75
CA TRP A 7 -16.08 -0.92 -3.18
C TRP A 7 -15.74 -1.56 -4.53
N ILE A 8 -16.20 -2.79 -4.78
CA ILE A 8 -16.02 -3.47 -6.07
C ILE A 8 -16.74 -2.68 -7.16
N ARG A 9 -17.99 -2.29 -6.94
CA ARG A 9 -18.76 -1.47 -7.89
C ARG A 9 -18.07 -0.16 -8.20
N HIS A 10 -17.61 0.58 -7.17
CA HIS A 10 -16.83 1.80 -7.34
C HIS A 10 -15.54 1.56 -8.13
N GLY A 11 -14.89 0.43 -7.90
CA GLY A 11 -13.71 0.01 -8.64
C GLY A 11 -14.00 -0.18 -10.12
N ASP A 12 -15.13 -0.75 -10.44
CA ASP A 12 -15.57 -0.92 -11.83
C ASP A 12 -15.89 0.42 -12.51
N GLU A 13 -16.51 1.35 -11.81
CA GLU A 13 -16.83 2.69 -12.32
C GLU A 13 -15.56 3.54 -12.56
N LEU A 14 -14.56 3.43 -11.68
CA LEU A 14 -13.31 4.19 -11.77
C LEU A 14 -12.26 3.51 -12.66
N ARG A 15 -12.48 2.27 -13.00
CA ARG A 15 -11.54 1.49 -13.78
C ARG A 15 -11.51 1.99 -15.23
N ARG A 16 -10.40 2.57 -15.62
CA ARG A 16 -10.12 2.74 -17.05
C ARG A 16 -10.03 1.36 -17.70
N PRO A 17 -10.78 1.12 -18.79
CA PRO A 17 -10.69 -0.16 -19.47
C PRO A 17 -9.23 -0.44 -19.81
N PHE A 18 -8.75 -1.62 -19.43
CA PHE A 18 -7.46 -2.09 -19.88
C PHE A 18 -7.62 -2.50 -21.35
N HIS A 19 -7.28 -1.57 -22.24
CA HIS A 19 -7.32 -1.79 -23.67
C HIS A 19 -6.08 -2.57 -24.09
N VAL A 20 -6.23 -3.85 -24.26
CA VAL A 20 -5.28 -4.65 -25.03
C VAL A 20 -5.68 -4.51 -26.49
N LEU A 21 -4.84 -3.92 -27.30
CA LEU A 21 -5.10 -3.80 -28.75
C LEU A 21 -5.29 -5.20 -29.34
N PRO A 22 -6.43 -5.49 -29.97
CA PRO A 22 -6.72 -6.84 -30.47
C PRO A 22 -5.81 -7.29 -31.61
N ASN A 23 -5.15 -6.35 -32.29
CA ASN A 23 -4.42 -6.57 -33.54
C ASN A 23 -2.92 -6.30 -33.43
N ILE A 24 -2.30 -6.52 -32.25
CA ILE A 24 -0.85 -6.55 -32.18
C ILE A 24 -0.36 -7.82 -32.89
N THR A 25 0.02 -7.68 -34.14
CA THR A 25 0.50 -8.80 -34.97
C THR A 25 1.96 -9.16 -34.72
N SER A 26 2.70 -8.33 -33.98
CA SER A 26 4.17 -8.36 -33.98
C SER A 26 4.83 -9.12 -32.81
N SER A 27 4.19 -9.34 -31.70
CA SER A 27 4.81 -10.14 -30.63
C SER A 27 3.75 -10.78 -29.74
N ARG A 28 3.79 -12.11 -29.70
CA ARG A 28 2.98 -12.91 -28.75
C ARG A 28 3.71 -13.21 -27.46
N HIS A 29 4.81 -12.52 -27.23
CA HIS A 29 5.64 -12.72 -26.04
C HIS A 29 5.91 -11.38 -25.37
N ILE A 30 5.60 -11.30 -24.08
CA ILE A 30 5.81 -10.12 -23.23
C ILE A 30 6.73 -10.52 -22.09
N ALA A 31 7.81 -9.79 -21.90
CA ALA A 31 8.66 -9.89 -20.72
C ALA A 31 8.26 -8.82 -19.70
N ILE A 32 8.04 -9.23 -18.45
CA ILE A 32 7.74 -8.36 -17.32
C ILE A 32 8.91 -8.47 -16.36
N VAL A 33 9.57 -7.36 -16.06
CA VAL A 33 10.68 -7.30 -15.13
C VAL A 33 10.16 -6.84 -13.76
N GLY A 34 10.42 -7.64 -12.73
CA GLY A 34 9.97 -7.44 -11.36
C GLY A 34 8.74 -8.26 -11.01
N GLY A 35 8.91 -9.19 -10.09
CA GLY A 35 7.87 -10.09 -9.55
C GLY A 35 7.15 -9.54 -8.31
N GLY A 36 7.17 -8.23 -8.09
CA GLY A 36 6.38 -7.58 -7.05
C GLY A 36 4.90 -7.48 -7.42
N LEU A 37 4.09 -6.87 -6.53
CA LEU A 37 2.64 -6.74 -6.70
C LEU A 37 2.25 -6.15 -8.07
N SER A 38 2.97 -5.14 -8.54
CA SER A 38 2.68 -4.48 -9.81
C SER A 38 2.91 -5.41 -11.00
N GLY A 39 4.08 -6.06 -11.08
CA GLY A 39 4.41 -6.99 -12.15
C GLY A 39 3.48 -8.20 -12.19
N LEU A 40 3.18 -8.77 -11.04
CA LEU A 40 2.23 -9.87 -10.91
C LEU A 40 0.80 -9.47 -11.33
N THR A 41 0.36 -8.27 -10.96
CA THR A 41 -0.96 -7.75 -11.36
C THR A 41 -1.04 -7.56 -12.88
N ILE A 42 0.00 -7.00 -13.50
CA ILE A 42 0.07 -6.83 -14.96
C ILE A 42 0.05 -8.19 -15.65
N ALA A 43 0.87 -9.14 -15.21
CA ALA A 43 0.90 -10.50 -15.75
C ALA A 43 -0.48 -11.17 -15.67
N TYR A 44 -1.12 -11.07 -14.51
CA TYR A 44 -2.46 -11.62 -14.30
C TYR A 44 -3.50 -11.00 -15.23
N LEU A 45 -3.53 -9.66 -15.34
CA LEU A 45 -4.50 -8.97 -16.19
C LEU A 45 -4.33 -9.27 -17.67
N ILE A 46 -3.06 -9.40 -18.13
CA ILE A 46 -2.79 -9.81 -19.53
C ILE A 46 -3.23 -11.24 -19.73
N ALA A 47 -2.80 -12.18 -18.90
CA ALA A 47 -3.15 -13.59 -19.01
C ALA A 47 -4.69 -13.82 -19.00
N LYS A 48 -5.40 -13.06 -18.15
CA LYS A 48 -6.87 -13.14 -18.08
C LYS A 48 -7.56 -12.69 -19.36
N LYS A 49 -6.98 -11.74 -20.10
CA LYS A 49 -7.60 -11.15 -21.29
C LYS A 49 -7.06 -11.69 -22.62
N ARG A 50 -5.87 -12.26 -22.62
CA ARG A 50 -5.14 -12.64 -23.83
C ARG A 50 -4.45 -13.99 -23.63
N SER A 51 -5.16 -15.07 -23.99
CA SER A 51 -4.61 -16.43 -23.96
C SER A 51 -3.58 -16.71 -25.07
N ASP A 52 -3.49 -15.82 -26.08
CA ASP A 52 -2.57 -15.90 -27.19
C ASP A 52 -1.19 -15.28 -26.91
N ILE A 53 -1.00 -14.67 -25.74
CA ILE A 53 0.26 -14.03 -25.35
C ILE A 53 1.00 -14.89 -24.34
N THR A 54 2.25 -15.20 -24.63
CA THR A 54 3.17 -15.81 -23.69
C THR A 54 3.77 -14.70 -22.80
N ILE A 55 3.76 -14.91 -21.49
CA ILE A 55 4.31 -13.96 -20.52
C ILE A 55 5.50 -14.60 -19.83
N THR A 56 6.63 -13.91 -19.85
CA THR A 56 7.81 -14.23 -19.03
C THR A 56 7.94 -13.20 -17.93
N LEU A 57 7.84 -13.63 -16.68
CA LEU A 57 8.10 -12.80 -15.51
C LEU A 57 9.54 -13.03 -15.06
N ILE A 58 10.32 -11.97 -14.97
CA ILE A 58 11.72 -11.97 -14.57
C ILE A 58 11.81 -11.35 -13.19
N GLU A 59 12.31 -12.11 -12.22
CA GLU A 59 12.49 -11.68 -10.84
C GLU A 59 13.93 -11.97 -10.40
N GLU A 60 14.55 -11.01 -9.76
CA GLU A 60 15.93 -11.07 -9.26
C GLU A 60 16.03 -11.97 -8.03
N ASN A 61 15.00 -11.96 -7.19
CA ASN A 61 14.97 -12.75 -5.96
C ASN A 61 14.46 -14.16 -6.21
N LYS A 62 14.76 -15.07 -5.28
CA LYS A 62 14.29 -16.47 -5.32
C LYS A 62 12.78 -16.61 -5.12
N SER A 63 12.11 -15.56 -4.62
CA SER A 63 10.68 -15.55 -4.33
C SER A 63 10.00 -14.34 -4.95
N LEU A 64 8.77 -14.52 -5.38
CA LEU A 64 7.89 -13.45 -5.84
C LEU A 64 7.30 -12.68 -4.65
N GLY A 65 6.87 -11.43 -4.90
CA GLY A 65 6.23 -10.58 -3.88
C GLY A 65 6.90 -9.22 -3.74
N GLY A 66 8.15 -9.07 -4.19
CA GLY A 66 8.94 -7.85 -4.05
C GLY A 66 9.13 -7.50 -2.58
N VAL A 67 8.76 -6.29 -2.18
CA VAL A 67 8.85 -5.83 -0.78
C VAL A 67 7.83 -6.50 0.15
N ILE A 68 6.80 -7.16 -0.39
CA ILE A 68 5.80 -7.87 0.42
C ILE A 68 6.41 -9.21 0.85
N SER A 69 6.83 -9.28 2.09
CA SER A 69 7.43 -10.49 2.66
C SER A 69 7.04 -10.67 4.12
N THR A 70 6.98 -11.92 4.53
CA THR A 70 6.64 -12.30 5.90
C THR A 70 7.76 -13.16 6.46
N TRP A 71 8.36 -12.72 7.55
CA TRP A 71 9.31 -13.50 8.33
C TRP A 71 8.57 -14.48 9.23
N LYS A 72 9.11 -15.69 9.33
CA LYS A 72 8.57 -16.73 10.21
C LYS A 72 9.70 -17.44 10.93
N ASP A 73 9.51 -17.65 12.22
CA ASP A 73 10.40 -18.46 13.06
C ASP A 73 9.56 -19.18 14.12
N GLY A 74 9.45 -20.50 14.01
CA GLY A 74 8.58 -21.32 14.83
C GLY A 74 7.12 -20.83 14.76
N GLU A 75 6.56 -20.44 15.90
CA GLU A 75 5.20 -19.87 16.00
C GLU A 75 5.13 -18.35 15.73
N TRP A 76 6.28 -17.71 15.60
CA TRP A 76 6.34 -16.26 15.36
C TRP A 76 6.18 -15.95 13.88
N CYS A 77 5.40 -14.92 13.61
CA CYS A 77 5.13 -14.45 12.26
C CYS A 77 5.10 -12.91 12.25
N CYS A 78 5.89 -12.30 11.40
CA CYS A 78 5.96 -10.85 11.28
C CYS A 78 6.04 -10.44 9.81
N ASP A 79 5.17 -9.54 9.40
CA ASP A 79 5.27 -8.91 8.08
C ASP A 79 6.39 -7.88 8.10
N LEU A 80 7.36 -8.04 7.20
CA LEU A 80 8.53 -7.17 7.11
C LEU A 80 8.21 -5.85 6.41
N ALA A 81 7.29 -5.89 5.45
CA ALA A 81 6.81 -4.69 4.76
C ALA A 81 5.37 -4.91 4.29
N VAL A 82 4.63 -3.80 4.14
CA VAL A 82 3.26 -3.77 3.62
C VAL A 82 2.32 -4.70 4.40
N ASN A 83 2.16 -4.40 5.68
CA ASN A 83 1.27 -5.17 6.57
C ASN A 83 -0.22 -4.77 6.43
N ALA A 84 -0.52 -3.69 5.72
CA ALA A 84 -1.89 -3.24 5.50
C ALA A 84 -2.01 -2.43 4.20
N THR A 85 -3.18 -2.44 3.61
CA THR A 85 -3.51 -1.58 2.47
C THR A 85 -4.71 -0.69 2.80
N ARG A 86 -4.71 0.51 2.24
CA ARG A 86 -5.90 1.37 2.30
C ARG A 86 -6.98 0.81 1.38
N PRO A 87 -8.25 0.92 1.75
CA PRO A 87 -9.34 0.53 0.87
C PRO A 87 -9.29 1.39 -0.40
N HIS A 88 -8.97 0.75 -1.52
CA HIS A 88 -8.97 1.36 -2.84
C HIS A 88 -9.75 0.44 -3.78
N PRO A 89 -10.62 0.97 -4.63
CA PRO A 89 -11.48 0.18 -5.51
C PRO A 89 -10.70 -0.84 -6.34
N ALA A 90 -9.54 -0.45 -6.89
CA ALA A 90 -8.72 -1.35 -7.70
C ALA A 90 -8.17 -2.55 -6.91
N VAL A 91 -7.82 -2.34 -5.63
CA VAL A 91 -7.35 -3.42 -4.75
C VAL A 91 -8.49 -4.41 -4.47
N TRP A 92 -9.67 -3.89 -4.13
CA TRP A 92 -10.83 -4.74 -3.88
C TRP A 92 -11.25 -5.54 -5.11
N ARG A 93 -11.18 -4.92 -6.29
CA ARG A 93 -11.47 -5.62 -7.54
C ARG A 93 -10.48 -6.74 -7.79
N LEU A 94 -9.19 -6.50 -7.59
CA LEU A 94 -8.17 -7.55 -7.73
C LEU A 94 -8.38 -8.68 -6.74
N VAL A 95 -8.64 -8.34 -5.46
CA VAL A 95 -8.89 -9.32 -4.38
C VAL A 95 -10.08 -10.22 -4.70
N ASP A 96 -11.16 -9.65 -5.25
CA ASP A 96 -12.33 -10.39 -5.69
C ASP A 96 -12.01 -11.27 -6.91
N ASP A 97 -11.36 -10.70 -7.90
CA ASP A 97 -10.98 -11.38 -9.16
C ASP A 97 -10.12 -12.63 -8.91
N ILE A 98 -9.24 -12.61 -7.91
CA ILE A 98 -8.38 -13.75 -7.55
C ILE A 98 -8.97 -14.64 -6.45
N GLY A 99 -10.22 -14.40 -6.05
CA GLY A 99 -10.95 -15.22 -5.08
C GLY A 99 -10.50 -15.08 -3.63
N LEU A 100 -9.82 -14.00 -3.27
CA LEU A 100 -9.30 -13.76 -1.91
C LEU A 100 -10.23 -12.90 -1.03
N ALA A 101 -11.41 -12.50 -1.52
CA ALA A 101 -12.31 -11.61 -0.78
C ALA A 101 -12.65 -12.12 0.63
N LYS A 102 -12.86 -13.43 0.78
CA LYS A 102 -13.15 -14.05 2.09
C LYS A 102 -11.95 -14.15 3.03
N LYS A 103 -10.73 -14.04 2.50
CA LYS A 103 -9.49 -14.08 3.27
C LYS A 103 -8.99 -12.69 3.67
N PHE A 104 -9.59 -11.66 3.12
CA PHE A 104 -9.23 -10.28 3.40
C PHE A 104 -9.86 -9.84 4.72
N LEU A 105 -9.03 -9.55 5.72
CA LEU A 105 -9.49 -9.21 7.05
C LEU A 105 -9.39 -7.69 7.27
N PRO A 106 -10.45 -7.05 7.80
CA PRO A 106 -10.36 -5.65 8.21
C PRO A 106 -9.44 -5.51 9.41
N SER A 107 -8.69 -4.41 9.48
CA SER A 107 -7.89 -4.09 10.65
C SER A 107 -8.78 -3.94 11.89
N LYS A 108 -8.34 -4.49 13.01
CA LYS A 108 -9.06 -4.33 14.30
C LYS A 108 -9.05 -2.86 14.70
N PRO A 109 -10.09 -2.35 15.40
CA PRO A 109 -10.12 -0.96 15.90
C PRO A 109 -8.89 -0.59 16.74
N ALA A 110 -8.33 -1.55 17.48
CA ALA A 110 -7.10 -1.35 18.25
C ALA A 110 -5.87 -1.03 17.37
N ALA A 111 -5.85 -1.46 16.11
CA ALA A 111 -4.77 -1.16 15.16
C ALA A 111 -4.78 0.31 14.68
N ASN A 112 -5.82 1.08 15.00
CA ASN A 112 -5.83 2.52 14.75
C ASN A 112 -4.91 3.30 15.70
N ARG A 113 -4.43 2.68 16.77
CA ARG A 113 -3.45 3.29 17.66
C ARG A 113 -2.10 3.32 16.97
N ARG A 114 -1.51 4.50 16.91
CA ARG A 114 -0.16 4.70 16.39
C ARG A 114 0.79 4.84 17.54
N TRP A 115 1.91 4.14 17.43
CA TRP A 115 2.96 4.15 18.43
C TRP A 115 4.24 4.63 17.78
N ILE A 116 4.98 5.49 18.49
CA ILE A 116 6.28 5.96 18.08
C ILE A 116 7.30 5.54 19.14
N TYR A 117 8.41 4.99 18.70
CA TYR A 117 9.56 4.71 19.55
C TYR A 117 10.56 5.86 19.41
N ASP A 118 10.83 6.57 20.50
CA ASP A 118 11.73 7.74 20.53
C ASP A 118 13.20 7.39 20.83
N GLY A 119 13.57 6.11 20.74
CA GLY A 119 14.87 5.57 21.10
C GLY A 119 14.98 5.14 22.57
N VAL A 120 14.03 5.51 23.42
CA VAL A 120 14.02 5.21 24.86
C VAL A 120 12.74 4.45 25.24
N LYS A 121 11.59 4.91 24.77
CA LYS A 121 10.28 4.36 25.13
C LYS A 121 9.29 4.42 23.97
N LEU A 122 8.33 3.51 24.04
CA LEU A 122 7.19 3.48 23.11
C LEU A 122 6.14 4.50 23.60
N GLN A 123 5.79 5.45 22.73
CA GLN A 123 4.79 6.49 23.02
C GLN A 123 3.61 6.36 22.06
N SER A 124 2.40 6.47 22.60
CA SER A 124 1.19 6.54 21.75
C SER A 124 1.03 7.95 21.18
N LEU A 125 0.78 8.03 19.87
CA LEU A 125 0.34 9.27 19.22
C LEU A 125 -1.09 9.57 19.66
N ASN A 126 -1.25 10.36 20.70
CA ASN A 126 -2.52 10.80 21.24
C ASN A 126 -2.55 12.34 21.37
N PHE A 127 -3.69 12.85 21.85
CA PHE A 127 -3.88 14.29 22.06
C PHE A 127 -2.81 14.93 22.98
N LEU A 128 -2.33 14.20 23.98
CA LEU A 128 -1.26 14.67 24.88
C LEU A 128 0.07 14.83 24.16
N THR A 129 0.36 13.97 23.21
CA THR A 129 1.55 14.08 22.35
C THR A 129 1.43 15.29 21.41
N ALA A 130 0.22 15.54 20.88
CA ALA A 130 -0.06 16.72 20.07
C ALA A 130 0.08 18.04 20.89
N LEU A 131 -0.34 18.04 22.16
CA LEU A 131 -0.14 19.17 23.05
C LEU A 131 1.33 19.47 23.36
N LYS A 132 2.19 18.44 23.42
CA LYS A 132 3.65 18.60 23.59
C LYS A 132 4.30 19.27 22.38
N ILE A 133 3.80 19.02 21.17
CA ILE A 133 4.26 19.69 19.94
C ILE A 133 3.88 21.18 19.98
N GLY A 134 2.86 21.55 20.76
CA GLY A 134 2.33 22.89 20.91
C GLY A 134 1.23 23.22 19.90
N PRO A 135 0.11 23.77 20.34
CA PRO A 135 -1.04 24.04 19.47
C PRO A 135 -0.72 25.03 18.35
N LEU A 136 0.17 25.98 18.59
CA LEU A 136 0.58 26.97 17.59
C LEU A 136 1.41 26.32 16.47
N ASN A 137 2.33 25.43 16.85
CA ASN A 137 3.16 24.68 15.90
C ASN A 137 2.30 23.74 15.06
N LEU A 138 1.33 23.07 15.69
CA LEU A 138 0.38 22.20 14.98
C LEU A 138 -0.46 22.99 13.99
N TYR A 139 -0.96 24.18 14.38
CA TYR A 139 -1.70 25.06 13.49
C TYR A 139 -0.86 25.52 12.29
N ASN A 140 0.37 25.96 12.53
CA ASN A 140 1.30 26.39 11.48
C ASN A 140 1.64 25.22 10.53
N SER A 141 1.84 24.02 11.07
CA SER A 141 2.08 22.81 10.29
C SER A 141 0.87 22.45 9.41
N MET A 142 -0.34 22.55 9.96
CA MET A 142 -1.57 22.35 9.17
C MET A 142 -1.77 23.39 8.09
N LYS A 143 -1.41 24.65 8.35
CA LYS A 143 -1.44 25.73 7.36
C LYS A 143 -0.48 25.45 6.21
N LYS A 144 0.78 25.14 6.52
CA LYS A 144 1.80 24.77 5.52
C LYS A 144 1.35 23.54 4.69
N ALA A 145 0.78 22.52 5.33
CA ALA A 145 0.28 21.34 4.64
C ALA A 145 -0.85 21.67 3.62
N ARG A 146 -1.68 22.67 3.91
CA ARG A 146 -2.74 23.14 3.00
C ARG A 146 -2.18 23.95 1.83
N GLU A 147 -1.13 24.72 2.06
CA GLU A 147 -0.45 25.50 1.02
C GLU A 147 0.33 24.61 0.06
N GLY A 148 0.67 23.38 0.47
CA GLY A 148 1.40 22.40 -0.33
C GLY A 148 2.88 22.72 -0.47
N GLY A 149 3.65 21.77 -1.03
CA GLY A 149 5.05 22.00 -1.40
C GLY A 149 6.07 21.96 -0.25
N CYS A 150 5.69 21.50 0.95
CA CYS A 150 6.62 21.30 2.05
C CYS A 150 6.77 19.81 2.42
N SER A 151 7.94 19.42 2.90
CA SER A 151 8.20 18.09 3.43
C SER A 151 7.56 17.89 4.81
N ILE A 152 7.44 16.65 5.25
CA ILE A 152 6.96 16.34 6.62
C ILE A 152 7.93 16.92 7.67
N GLU A 153 9.21 16.89 7.38
CA GLU A 153 10.26 17.44 8.24
C GLU A 153 10.11 18.95 8.43
N GLU A 154 9.79 19.68 7.37
CA GLU A 154 9.50 21.11 7.45
C GLU A 154 8.18 21.44 8.16
N MET A 155 7.24 20.50 8.15
CA MET A 155 5.94 20.65 8.81
C MET A 155 6.02 20.44 10.32
N ILE A 156 6.89 19.53 10.78
CA ILE A 156 6.98 19.12 12.18
C ILE A 156 8.27 19.67 12.78
N PRO A 157 8.19 20.62 13.71
CA PRO A 157 9.38 21.26 14.28
C PRO A 157 10.21 20.35 15.17
N ASP A 158 9.69 19.20 15.60
CA ASP A 158 10.41 18.20 16.38
C ASP A 158 10.97 17.12 15.45
N ASN A 159 12.28 17.18 15.18
CA ASN A 159 12.97 16.26 14.29
C ASN A 159 12.79 14.79 14.68
N LYS A 160 12.76 14.48 15.99
CA LYS A 160 12.56 13.08 16.44
C LYS A 160 11.19 12.54 16.09
N ILE A 161 10.16 13.37 16.16
CA ILE A 161 8.79 12.99 15.77
C ILE A 161 8.68 12.94 14.25
N ALA A 162 9.32 13.88 13.54
CA ALA A 162 9.36 13.88 12.08
C ALA A 162 10.06 12.62 11.56
N ASP A 163 11.21 12.27 12.10
CA ASP A 163 11.96 11.04 11.76
C ASP A 163 11.13 9.78 12.03
N ALA A 164 10.49 9.69 13.18
CA ALA A 164 9.66 8.54 13.51
C ALA A 164 8.41 8.40 12.62
N LEU A 165 7.88 9.51 12.11
CA LEU A 165 6.75 9.49 11.17
C LEU A 165 7.20 9.19 9.75
N THR A 166 8.36 9.63 9.32
CA THR A 166 8.90 9.37 7.98
C THR A 166 9.48 7.97 7.87
N LEU A 167 10.30 7.53 8.83
CA LEU A 167 10.89 6.19 8.85
C LEU A 167 9.87 5.06 9.11
N GLY A 168 8.75 5.36 9.74
CA GLY A 168 7.68 4.39 9.99
C GLY A 168 6.66 4.24 8.86
N ILE A 169 6.83 4.94 7.74
CA ILE A 169 5.93 4.91 6.58
C ILE A 169 6.56 4.18 5.37
N VAL A 170 7.83 3.83 5.47
CA VAL A 170 8.55 3.08 4.40
C VAL A 170 8.19 1.61 4.42
#